data_a36499fbc6ace18cfb55c6ef821644fe
#
_entry.id   a36499fbc6ace18cfb55c6ef821644fe
#
_cell.length_a   1.000
_cell.length_b   1.000
_cell.length_c   1.000
_cell.angle_alpha   90.00
_cell.angle_beta   90.00
_cell.angle_gamma   90.00
#
_symmetry.space_group_name_H-M   'P 1'
#
loop_
_entity.id
_entity.type
_entity.pdbx_description
1 polymer ?
#
loop_
_entity_poly.entity_id
_entity_poly.type
_entity_poly.pdbx_seq_one_letter_code
_entity_poly.pdbx_strand_id
1 'polypeptide(L)'
;MYNPIRIGGLASGMDIDRLVTDMMRAERMKADRLYQSRQVLQWQRDDYRSINSQLLAFRNIVFDMRLQSNLIKNSVSLSNDSVAGVVAGPAAREGSHTLEVISLATQAAAESGGSLSRVLESGYIGDTVSIDSSNNQFKISLDGVERTLTIAEGNYNIEDLANELQGRIDASFGAGRLTVGHITDGTNLNKITLQPAGDYKPQIILKSGENDALGALGFQDGDSFKVNINASLKSMVDRFKYSPFDGANETIKFRINGQEFFYDLSEGGADENKTLGGIISDINKNTDAGVQAYYDSITDKVIIKSGEYGAGAGVLIENIEGNLFGAGGALQIDGAAGGTNAEILLNEVAISKSSNNFTIDGISYDLRSVSEGPVTVNVQKDTQGVFDTIKNFVDEYNKMIDAINGKLYEERFRDYPPLTDQQKEAMSDREAELWEEKARSGLLRNDPVLNSIVSGMRTLMYQEVKETGSAYSALSAIGIGTRSYKDMGRLSIDENRLMEALNNDPEGVARLFNSSGETDDQKGIAVRLYDAVGSGITRLSERAGSSTNLTTYDSSYIGQRIRDMDKRIENMEEYLLRVEDRYWRQFTAMEKALEQMNSQSMWLSQQLMFWGN
;
A
#
# COMPACT_ATOMS: atom_id res chain seq x y z
N MET A 1 7.41 47.96 -9.80
CA MET A 1 6.67 49.10 -10.37
C MET A 1 7.14 50.36 -9.68
N TYR A 2 7.65 51.34 -10.45
CA TYR A 2 7.96 52.68 -9.93
C TYR A 2 6.60 53.35 -9.61
N ASN A 3 6.34 53.59 -8.35
CA ASN A 3 5.22 54.42 -7.91
C ASN A 3 5.74 55.89 -7.90
N PRO A 4 5.48 56.73 -8.91
CA PRO A 4 5.85 58.13 -8.85
C PRO A 4 5.06 58.73 -7.70
N ILE A 5 5.74 59.52 -6.84
CA ILE A 5 5.08 60.34 -5.79
C ILE A 5 4.09 61.25 -6.51
N ARG A 6 2.79 60.91 -6.44
CA ARG A 6 1.71 61.67 -7.07
C ARG A 6 1.26 62.68 -6.02
N ILE A 7 1.65 63.92 -6.18
CA ILE A 7 1.18 65.02 -5.35
C ILE A 7 0.06 65.69 -6.11
N GLY A 8 -1.19 65.35 -5.79
CA GLY A 8 -2.39 65.96 -6.37
C GLY A 8 -3.12 66.82 -5.37
N GLY A 9 -3.87 67.85 -5.85
CA GLY A 9 -4.78 68.66 -5.02
C GLY A 9 -4.20 69.87 -4.35
N LEU A 10 -2.91 70.21 -4.60
CA LEU A 10 -2.24 71.36 -4.00
C LEU A 10 -2.75 72.71 -4.54
N ALA A 11 -3.18 72.79 -5.80
CA ALA A 11 -3.66 74.04 -6.42
C ALA A 11 -5.18 74.17 -6.38
N SER A 12 -5.92 73.06 -6.45
CA SER A 12 -7.38 73.01 -6.46
C SER A 12 -8.02 72.79 -5.10
N GLY A 13 -7.27 72.25 -4.12
CA GLY A 13 -7.81 71.79 -2.83
C GLY A 13 -8.71 70.53 -2.92
N MET A 14 -8.78 69.89 -4.11
CA MET A 14 -9.57 68.66 -4.34
C MET A 14 -8.78 67.42 -4.04
N ASP A 15 -9.41 66.44 -3.40
CA ASP A 15 -8.87 65.10 -3.19
C ASP A 15 -8.91 64.34 -4.54
N ILE A 16 -7.84 64.47 -5.36
CA ILE A 16 -7.73 63.83 -6.68
C ILE A 16 -7.66 62.32 -6.55
N ASP A 17 -7.01 61.76 -5.50
CA ASP A 17 -6.94 60.34 -5.27
C ASP A 17 -8.36 59.73 -5.11
N ARG A 18 -9.19 60.42 -4.34
CA ARG A 18 -10.60 60.02 -4.14
C ARG A 18 -11.42 60.15 -5.43
N LEU A 19 -11.24 61.22 -6.20
CA LEU A 19 -11.93 61.40 -7.50
C LEU A 19 -11.56 60.32 -8.51
N VAL A 20 -10.26 60.02 -8.65
CA VAL A 20 -9.79 58.95 -9.55
C VAL A 20 -10.33 57.62 -9.06
N THR A 21 -10.30 57.34 -7.74
CA THR A 21 -10.84 56.09 -7.17
C THR A 21 -12.32 55.94 -7.45
N ASP A 22 -13.14 57.00 -7.29
CA ASP A 22 -14.59 56.98 -7.54
C ASP A 22 -14.89 56.76 -9.04
N MET A 23 -14.13 57.41 -9.94
CA MET A 23 -14.24 57.18 -11.40
C MET A 23 -13.83 55.75 -11.79
N MET A 24 -12.73 55.25 -11.22
CA MET A 24 -12.29 53.87 -11.47
C MET A 24 -13.28 52.84 -10.93
N ARG A 25 -14.01 53.13 -9.84
CA ARG A 25 -15.05 52.24 -9.33
C ARG A 25 -16.12 51.94 -10.38
N ALA A 26 -16.55 52.93 -11.16
CA ALA A 26 -17.54 52.75 -12.24
C ALA A 26 -16.99 51.90 -13.39
N GLU A 27 -15.72 52.06 -13.74
CA GLU A 27 -15.06 51.25 -14.80
C GLU A 27 -14.80 49.81 -14.34
N ARG A 28 -14.46 49.63 -13.06
CA ARG A 28 -14.21 48.29 -12.45
C ARG A 28 -15.44 47.39 -12.43
N MET A 29 -16.67 47.96 -12.39
CA MET A 29 -17.91 47.17 -12.44
C MET A 29 -17.97 46.19 -13.61
N LYS A 30 -17.28 46.46 -14.73
CA LYS A 30 -17.22 45.54 -15.89
C LYS A 30 -16.29 44.37 -15.61
N ALA A 31 -15.15 44.61 -14.97
CA ALA A 31 -14.22 43.57 -14.53
C ALA A 31 -14.87 42.67 -13.46
N ASP A 32 -15.56 43.29 -12.47
CA ASP A 32 -16.25 42.59 -11.41
C ASP A 32 -17.26 41.56 -11.94
N ARG A 33 -18.03 41.92 -12.98
CA ARG A 33 -18.95 40.98 -13.65
C ARG A 33 -18.24 39.82 -14.30
N LEU A 34 -17.04 40.01 -14.85
CA LEU A 34 -16.23 38.92 -15.42
C LEU A 34 -15.72 37.98 -14.32
N TYR A 35 -15.22 38.53 -13.22
CA TYR A 35 -14.81 37.76 -12.04
C TYR A 35 -15.97 36.96 -11.45
N GLN A 36 -17.14 37.58 -11.27
CA GLN A 36 -18.34 36.91 -10.79
C GLN A 36 -18.79 35.80 -11.73
N SER A 37 -18.73 36.01 -13.05
CA SER A 37 -19.08 35.00 -14.06
C SER A 37 -18.11 33.85 -14.06
N ARG A 38 -16.80 34.11 -13.91
CA ARG A 38 -15.76 33.10 -13.73
C ARG A 38 -16.00 32.25 -12.49
N GLN A 39 -16.32 32.89 -11.37
CA GLN A 39 -16.60 32.22 -10.10
C GLN A 39 -17.81 31.28 -10.21
N VAL A 40 -18.88 31.70 -10.89
CA VAL A 40 -20.03 30.83 -11.19
C VAL A 40 -19.62 29.60 -11.97
N LEU A 41 -18.79 29.77 -13.02
CA LEU A 41 -18.29 28.63 -13.80
C LEU A 41 -17.43 27.68 -12.98
N GLN A 42 -16.60 28.21 -12.08
CA GLN A 42 -15.80 27.39 -11.15
C GLN A 42 -16.70 26.57 -10.21
N TRP A 43 -17.70 27.18 -9.60
CA TRP A 43 -18.65 26.47 -8.73
C TRP A 43 -19.47 25.42 -9.48
N GLN A 44 -19.92 25.72 -10.72
CA GLN A 44 -20.59 24.73 -11.56
C GLN A 44 -19.68 23.54 -11.89
N ARG A 45 -18.42 23.81 -12.21
CA ARG A 45 -17.42 22.76 -12.48
C ARG A 45 -17.24 21.87 -11.24
N ASP A 46 -17.11 22.47 -10.07
CA ASP A 46 -16.90 21.76 -8.81
C ASP A 46 -18.12 20.91 -8.43
N ASP A 47 -19.34 21.41 -8.65
CA ASP A 47 -20.58 20.65 -8.44
C ASP A 47 -20.68 19.45 -9.41
N TYR A 48 -20.37 19.62 -10.69
CA TYR A 48 -20.32 18.50 -11.64
C TYR A 48 -19.26 17.45 -11.28
N ARG A 49 -18.08 17.90 -10.84
CA ARG A 49 -17.00 17.00 -10.42
C ARG A 49 -17.38 16.23 -9.14
N SER A 50 -18.08 16.85 -8.23
CA SER A 50 -18.61 16.20 -7.04
C SER A 50 -19.59 15.07 -7.40
N ILE A 51 -20.55 15.35 -8.30
CA ILE A 51 -21.49 14.33 -8.81
C ILE A 51 -20.75 13.23 -9.57
N ASN A 52 -19.76 13.61 -10.40
CA ASN A 52 -18.95 12.64 -11.15
C ASN A 52 -18.18 11.68 -10.23
N SER A 53 -17.61 12.19 -9.14
CA SER A 53 -16.94 11.36 -8.13
C SER A 53 -17.90 10.38 -7.45
N GLN A 54 -19.13 10.83 -7.14
CA GLN A 54 -20.17 9.95 -6.57
C GLN A 54 -20.66 8.89 -7.57
N LEU A 55 -20.80 9.25 -8.85
CA LEU A 55 -21.11 8.28 -9.91
C LEU A 55 -20.00 7.24 -10.09
N LEU A 56 -18.73 7.62 -9.96
CA LEU A 56 -17.60 6.69 -9.97
C LEU A 56 -17.66 5.71 -8.80
N ALA A 57 -17.95 6.18 -7.60
CA ALA A 57 -18.13 5.32 -6.43
C ALA A 57 -19.32 4.37 -6.61
N PHE A 58 -20.45 4.88 -7.07
CA PHE A 58 -21.65 4.08 -7.35
C PHE A 58 -21.40 3.04 -8.45
N ARG A 59 -20.63 3.37 -9.49
CA ARG A 59 -20.25 2.44 -10.56
C ARG A 59 -19.55 1.19 -10.03
N ASN A 60 -18.72 1.32 -8.99
CA ASN A 60 -18.06 0.18 -8.36
C ASN A 60 -19.08 -0.74 -7.66
N ILE A 61 -20.05 -0.16 -6.95
CA ILE A 61 -21.15 -0.96 -6.34
C ILE A 61 -21.97 -1.68 -7.40
N VAL A 62 -22.26 -1.01 -8.53
CA VAL A 62 -22.97 -1.63 -9.66
C VAL A 62 -22.10 -2.73 -10.30
N PHE A 63 -20.78 -2.56 -10.36
CA PHE A 63 -19.88 -3.61 -10.84
C PHE A 63 -19.94 -4.85 -9.96
N ASP A 64 -19.93 -4.68 -8.64
CA ASP A 64 -20.04 -5.79 -7.70
C ASP A 64 -21.34 -6.59 -7.88
N MET A 65 -22.45 -5.92 -8.24
CA MET A 65 -23.72 -6.55 -8.57
C MET A 65 -23.71 -7.36 -9.88
N ARG A 66 -22.69 -7.24 -10.73
CA ARG A 66 -22.50 -8.05 -11.93
C ARG A 66 -21.82 -9.38 -11.62
N LEU A 67 -21.13 -9.48 -10.49
CA LEU A 67 -20.40 -10.68 -10.10
C LEU A 67 -21.33 -11.72 -9.49
N GLN A 68 -21.33 -12.92 -10.05
CA GLN A 68 -22.15 -14.02 -9.56
C GLN A 68 -21.85 -14.35 -8.09
N SER A 69 -20.59 -14.26 -7.68
CA SER A 69 -20.14 -14.51 -6.30
C SER A 69 -20.78 -13.60 -5.26
N ASN A 70 -21.25 -12.42 -5.65
CA ASN A 70 -21.92 -11.48 -4.76
C ASN A 70 -23.45 -11.70 -4.67
N LEU A 71 -24.02 -12.38 -5.65
CA LEU A 71 -25.46 -12.65 -5.77
C LEU A 71 -25.83 -14.11 -5.51
N ILE A 72 -24.86 -15.03 -5.53
CA ILE A 72 -25.00 -16.42 -5.11
C ILE A 72 -23.92 -16.68 -4.08
N LYS A 73 -24.28 -16.55 -2.82
CA LYS A 73 -23.38 -16.75 -1.68
C LYS A 73 -23.75 -18.02 -0.94
N ASN A 74 -22.72 -18.72 -0.49
CA ASN A 74 -22.85 -19.85 0.39
C ASN A 74 -22.13 -19.54 1.70
N SER A 75 -22.73 -19.87 2.81
CA SER A 75 -22.10 -19.87 4.14
C SER A 75 -21.61 -21.29 4.46
N VAL A 76 -20.46 -21.36 5.12
CA VAL A 76 -19.89 -22.63 5.56
C VAL A 76 -19.71 -22.58 7.07
N SER A 77 -20.15 -23.65 7.74
CA SER A 77 -19.81 -23.88 9.14
C SER A 77 -19.04 -25.18 9.29
N LEU A 78 -17.96 -25.14 10.08
CA LEU A 78 -17.16 -26.31 10.42
C LEU A 78 -17.39 -26.66 11.88
N SER A 79 -17.37 -27.98 12.18
CA SER A 79 -17.38 -28.44 13.58
C SER A 79 -16.04 -28.18 14.29
N ASN A 80 -14.95 -27.99 13.53
CA ASN A 80 -13.64 -27.61 14.03
C ASN A 80 -12.86 -26.81 12.95
N ASP A 81 -12.77 -25.50 13.13
CA ASP A 81 -12.11 -24.56 12.22
C ASP A 81 -10.56 -24.49 12.36
N SER A 82 -10.01 -25.16 13.40
CA SER A 82 -8.56 -25.29 13.53
C SER A 82 -7.96 -26.29 12.52
N VAL A 83 -8.77 -27.22 11.99
CA VAL A 83 -8.34 -28.27 11.05
C VAL A 83 -8.22 -27.71 9.62
N ALA A 84 -9.20 -26.93 9.19
CA ALA A 84 -9.21 -26.34 7.86
C ALA A 84 -9.99 -25.01 7.82
N GLY A 85 -9.58 -24.12 6.92
CA GLY A 85 -10.41 -23.02 6.42
C GLY A 85 -11.22 -23.53 5.23
N VAL A 86 -12.54 -23.31 5.21
CA VAL A 86 -13.38 -23.74 4.09
C VAL A 86 -14.21 -22.58 3.58
N VAL A 87 -14.22 -22.39 2.25
CA VAL A 87 -15.02 -21.36 1.58
C VAL A 87 -15.80 -22.02 0.44
N ALA A 88 -17.11 -21.82 0.44
CA ALA A 88 -17.96 -22.34 -0.63
C ALA A 88 -18.21 -21.24 -1.67
N GLY A 89 -17.82 -21.50 -2.92
CA GLY A 89 -18.09 -20.63 -4.06
C GLY A 89 -19.54 -20.77 -4.56
N PRO A 90 -19.94 -19.97 -5.57
CA PRO A 90 -21.31 -20.01 -6.13
C PRO A 90 -21.73 -21.37 -6.71
N ALA A 91 -20.76 -22.18 -7.13
CA ALA A 91 -21.01 -23.51 -7.70
C ALA A 91 -21.11 -24.62 -6.64
N ALA A 92 -20.83 -24.32 -5.37
CA ALA A 92 -20.89 -25.29 -4.29
C ALA A 92 -22.34 -25.73 -4.05
N ARG A 93 -22.52 -27.04 -3.85
CA ARG A 93 -23.85 -27.59 -3.53
C ARG A 93 -24.07 -27.53 -2.02
N GLU A 94 -25.32 -27.23 -1.64
CA GLU A 94 -25.77 -27.35 -0.25
C GLU A 94 -25.66 -28.78 0.25
N GLY A 95 -25.29 -28.92 1.49
CA GLY A 95 -25.22 -30.21 2.14
C GLY A 95 -24.18 -30.27 3.24
N SER A 96 -24.14 -31.40 3.91
CA SER A 96 -23.17 -31.73 4.93
C SER A 96 -22.13 -32.68 4.36
N HIS A 97 -20.88 -32.35 4.48
CA HIS A 97 -19.71 -33.13 4.06
C HIS A 97 -18.88 -33.50 5.28
N THR A 98 -18.18 -34.62 5.22
CA THR A 98 -17.18 -34.98 6.23
C THR A 98 -15.79 -34.82 5.64
N LEU A 99 -14.93 -34.12 6.36
CA LEU A 99 -13.50 -33.93 6.04
C LEU A 99 -12.67 -34.54 7.16
N GLU A 100 -11.73 -35.41 6.82
CA GLU A 100 -10.71 -35.87 7.73
C GLU A 100 -9.33 -35.64 7.10
N VAL A 101 -8.46 -34.91 7.79
CA VAL A 101 -7.10 -34.60 7.33
C VAL A 101 -6.12 -35.60 7.94
N ILE A 102 -5.61 -36.52 7.14
CA ILE A 102 -4.68 -37.56 7.57
C ILE A 102 -3.26 -37.02 7.62
N SER A 103 -2.84 -36.26 6.60
CA SER A 103 -1.54 -35.59 6.52
C SER A 103 -1.64 -34.32 5.73
N LEU A 104 -0.74 -33.36 6.02
CA LEU A 104 -0.60 -32.13 5.24
C LEU A 104 0.43 -32.33 4.11
N ALA A 105 0.26 -31.59 3.03
CA ALA A 105 1.30 -31.49 2.02
C ALA A 105 2.50 -30.72 2.59
N THR A 106 3.69 -31.23 2.30
CA THR A 106 4.96 -30.61 2.71
C THR A 106 5.76 -30.16 1.50
N GLN A 107 6.56 -29.12 1.68
CA GLN A 107 7.60 -28.78 0.73
C GLN A 107 8.80 -29.74 0.88
N ALA A 108 9.51 -30.01 -0.21
CA ALA A 108 10.83 -30.59 -0.09
C ALA A 108 11.76 -29.60 0.64
N ALA A 109 12.51 -30.08 1.60
CA ALA A 109 13.47 -29.27 2.35
C ALA A 109 14.79 -30.01 2.51
N ALA A 110 15.86 -29.44 1.96
CA ALA A 110 17.22 -29.87 2.19
C ALA A 110 17.88 -28.88 3.16
N GLU A 111 18.38 -29.39 4.29
CA GLU A 111 18.98 -28.56 5.33
C GLU A 111 20.36 -29.04 5.72
N SER A 112 21.18 -28.14 6.27
CA SER A 112 22.49 -28.47 6.81
C SER A 112 22.38 -29.53 7.89
N GLY A 113 23.19 -30.58 7.79
CA GLY A 113 23.26 -31.71 8.74
C GLY A 113 23.68 -31.27 10.16
N GLY A 114 24.28 -30.10 10.29
CA GLY A 114 24.69 -29.49 11.55
C GLY A 114 24.99 -28.00 11.42
N SER A 115 25.54 -27.38 12.46
CA SER A 115 26.05 -26.00 12.43
C SER A 115 27.12 -25.86 11.35
N LEU A 116 27.06 -24.77 10.57
CA LEU A 116 28.07 -24.43 9.57
C LEU A 116 29.39 -24.03 10.20
N SER A 117 29.31 -23.40 11.38
CA SER A 117 30.45 -22.82 12.07
C SER A 117 31.25 -23.87 12.78
N ARG A 118 32.56 -23.74 12.68
CA ARG A 118 33.52 -24.53 13.44
C ARG A 118 33.52 -24.11 14.90
N VAL A 119 33.76 -25.07 15.79
CA VAL A 119 34.03 -24.79 17.20
C VAL A 119 35.15 -23.75 17.30
N LEU A 120 34.97 -22.75 18.15
CA LEU A 120 36.00 -21.75 18.39
C LEU A 120 37.14 -22.42 19.16
N GLU A 121 38.30 -22.54 18.52
CA GLU A 121 39.51 -23.14 19.07
C GLU A 121 40.58 -22.08 19.35
N SER A 122 41.23 -22.18 20.48
CA SER A 122 42.40 -21.35 20.75
C SER A 122 43.62 -21.79 19.90
N GLY A 123 44.61 -20.94 19.83
CA GLY A 123 45.97 -21.37 19.50
C GLY A 123 46.52 -22.37 20.51
N TYR A 124 47.72 -22.88 20.21
CA TYR A 124 48.41 -23.75 21.18
C TYR A 124 48.76 -22.97 22.44
N ILE A 125 48.45 -23.56 23.59
CA ILE A 125 48.83 -23.08 24.92
C ILE A 125 49.73 -24.11 25.57
N GLY A 126 50.72 -23.69 26.31
CA GLY A 126 51.70 -24.61 26.94
C GLY A 126 51.03 -25.62 27.89
N ASP A 127 51.84 -26.57 28.38
CA ASP A 127 51.36 -27.60 29.32
C ASP A 127 50.83 -27.01 30.64
N THR A 128 51.30 -25.82 30.98
CA THR A 128 50.82 -25.03 32.15
C THR A 128 50.64 -23.58 31.75
N VAL A 129 49.48 -23.02 32.09
CA VAL A 129 49.13 -21.62 31.87
C VAL A 129 49.16 -20.92 33.23
N SER A 130 49.95 -19.84 33.35
CA SER A 130 50.02 -19.01 34.54
C SER A 130 49.09 -17.81 34.39
N ILE A 131 48.15 -17.69 35.28
CA ILE A 131 47.22 -16.56 35.37
C ILE A 131 47.54 -15.77 36.64
N ASP A 132 47.78 -14.48 36.46
CA ASP A 132 48.05 -13.51 37.56
C ASP A 132 47.22 -12.23 37.35
N SER A 133 47.41 -11.25 38.24
CA SER A 133 46.66 -9.99 38.20
C SER A 133 46.85 -9.15 36.92
N SER A 134 47.80 -9.48 36.05
CA SER A 134 48.05 -8.75 34.82
C SER A 134 47.38 -9.35 33.57
N ASN A 135 46.93 -10.65 33.68
CA ASN A 135 46.38 -11.39 32.57
C ASN A 135 45.13 -12.25 32.92
N ASN A 136 44.29 -11.78 33.82
CA ASN A 136 43.19 -12.58 34.40
C ASN A 136 41.80 -12.17 33.90
N GLN A 137 41.66 -11.23 32.96
CA GLN A 137 40.35 -10.76 32.50
C GLN A 137 40.19 -10.82 31.00
N PHE A 138 39.02 -11.21 30.54
CA PHE A 138 38.58 -11.07 29.16
C PHE A 138 37.06 -10.87 29.15
N LYS A 139 36.53 -10.52 27.97
CA LYS A 139 35.11 -10.33 27.81
C LYS A 139 34.55 -11.33 26.81
N ILE A 140 33.32 -11.80 27.09
CA ILE A 140 32.52 -12.55 26.11
C ILE A 140 31.28 -11.71 25.78
N SER A 141 31.03 -11.51 24.50
CA SER A 141 29.74 -11.03 24.00
C SER A 141 28.95 -12.24 23.50
N LEU A 142 27.76 -12.45 24.09
CA LEU A 142 26.82 -13.49 23.67
C LEU A 142 25.55 -12.80 23.14
N ASP A 143 25.32 -12.84 21.83
CA ASP A 143 24.23 -12.11 21.15
C ASP A 143 24.18 -10.61 21.50
N GLY A 144 25.35 -9.99 21.62
CA GLY A 144 25.49 -8.56 21.96
C GLY A 144 25.46 -8.25 23.46
N VAL A 145 25.17 -9.24 24.32
CA VAL A 145 25.27 -9.07 25.78
C VAL A 145 26.72 -9.33 26.21
N GLU A 146 27.45 -8.27 26.54
CA GLU A 146 28.85 -8.35 26.95
C GLU A 146 28.98 -8.57 28.48
N ARG A 147 29.85 -9.50 28.87
CA ARG A 147 30.21 -9.76 30.26
C ARG A 147 31.73 -9.87 30.38
N THR A 148 32.29 -9.26 31.41
CA THR A 148 33.70 -9.42 31.80
C THR A 148 33.82 -10.66 32.70
N LEU A 149 34.74 -11.54 32.33
CA LEU A 149 35.08 -12.76 33.08
C LEU A 149 36.43 -12.55 33.71
N THR A 150 36.53 -12.90 34.99
CA THR A 150 37.79 -12.88 35.75
C THR A 150 38.15 -14.31 36.16
N ILE A 151 39.30 -14.78 35.68
CA ILE A 151 39.88 -16.09 36.00
C ILE A 151 40.60 -15.99 37.34
N ALA A 152 40.51 -16.98 38.19
CA ALA A 152 41.27 -16.98 39.43
C ALA A 152 42.78 -17.08 39.15
N GLU A 153 43.58 -16.39 39.98
CA GLU A 153 45.03 -16.47 39.85
C GLU A 153 45.52 -17.87 40.21
N GLY A 154 46.45 -18.40 39.42
CA GLY A 154 46.97 -19.76 39.62
C GLY A 154 47.72 -20.30 38.39
N ASN A 155 48.29 -21.48 38.58
CA ASN A 155 48.89 -22.27 37.49
C ASN A 155 47.95 -23.40 37.11
N TYR A 156 47.50 -23.43 35.87
CA TYR A 156 46.51 -24.37 35.36
C TYR A 156 47.10 -25.33 34.32
N ASN A 157 46.83 -26.59 34.45
CA ASN A 157 46.87 -27.48 33.29
C ASN A 157 45.65 -27.22 32.41
N ILE A 158 45.59 -27.79 31.20
CA ILE A 158 44.54 -27.52 30.23
C ILE A 158 43.11 -27.90 30.71
N GLU A 159 43.01 -29.03 31.45
CA GLU A 159 41.72 -29.51 31.97
C GLU A 159 41.22 -28.62 33.11
N ASP A 160 42.08 -28.27 34.04
CA ASP A 160 41.72 -27.37 35.13
C ASP A 160 41.36 -25.95 34.62
N LEU A 161 42.05 -25.47 33.60
CA LEU A 161 41.75 -24.20 32.94
C LEU A 161 40.39 -24.23 32.25
N ALA A 162 40.08 -25.31 31.51
CA ALA A 162 38.77 -25.47 30.88
C ALA A 162 37.63 -25.51 31.92
N ASN A 163 37.82 -26.22 33.02
CA ASN A 163 36.85 -26.27 34.12
C ASN A 163 36.66 -24.91 34.80
N GLU A 164 37.74 -24.17 35.07
CA GLU A 164 37.66 -22.81 35.62
C GLU A 164 36.90 -21.87 34.66
N LEU A 165 37.20 -21.90 33.37
CA LEU A 165 36.51 -21.10 32.35
C LEU A 165 35.03 -21.47 32.26
N GLN A 166 34.68 -22.77 32.26
CA GLN A 166 33.30 -23.23 32.30
C GLN A 166 32.55 -22.65 33.52
N GLY A 167 33.17 -22.75 34.72
CA GLY A 167 32.56 -22.21 35.92
C GLY A 167 32.30 -20.69 35.86
N ARG A 168 33.23 -19.92 35.30
CA ARG A 168 33.08 -18.46 35.10
C ARG A 168 32.01 -18.11 34.09
N ILE A 169 31.94 -18.86 32.99
CA ILE A 169 30.92 -18.71 31.95
C ILE A 169 29.54 -19.03 32.53
N ASP A 170 29.40 -20.15 33.22
CA ASP A 170 28.13 -20.57 33.83
C ASP A 170 27.65 -19.57 34.89
N ALA A 171 28.55 -19.02 35.69
CA ALA A 171 28.21 -17.97 36.65
C ALA A 171 27.73 -16.67 36.00
N SER A 172 28.24 -16.32 34.79
CA SER A 172 27.97 -15.07 34.11
C SER A 172 26.78 -15.13 33.16
N PHE A 173 26.55 -16.28 32.49
CA PHE A 173 25.52 -16.44 31.44
C PHE A 173 24.48 -17.52 31.79
N GLY A 174 24.67 -18.28 32.84
CA GLY A 174 23.87 -19.44 33.22
C GLY A 174 24.42 -20.75 32.64
N ALA A 175 24.26 -21.83 33.41
CA ALA A 175 24.72 -23.16 33.00
C ALA A 175 24.01 -23.65 31.73
N GLY A 176 24.76 -24.40 30.89
CA GLY A 176 24.21 -24.99 29.69
C GLY A 176 24.01 -24.04 28.50
N ARG A 177 24.59 -22.83 28.57
CA ARG A 177 24.58 -21.89 27.45
C ARG A 177 25.75 -22.09 26.49
N LEU A 178 26.94 -22.23 27.06
CA LEU A 178 28.17 -22.49 26.34
C LEU A 178 28.86 -23.70 26.96
N THR A 179 29.61 -24.42 26.13
CA THR A 179 30.47 -25.53 26.56
C THR A 179 31.93 -25.16 26.31
N VAL A 180 32.74 -25.21 27.36
CA VAL A 180 34.20 -25.13 27.28
C VAL A 180 34.74 -26.54 27.26
N GLY A 181 35.52 -26.85 26.23
CA GLY A 181 36.25 -28.11 26.14
C GLY A 181 37.74 -27.88 26.00
N HIS A 182 38.50 -28.96 25.89
CA HIS A 182 39.91 -28.91 25.57
C HIS A 182 40.29 -30.03 24.61
N ILE A 183 41.35 -29.82 23.88
CA ILE A 183 41.94 -30.79 22.97
C ILE A 183 43.34 -31.08 23.47
N THR A 184 43.63 -32.40 23.73
CA THR A 184 44.95 -32.89 24.08
C THR A 184 45.26 -34.05 23.12
N ASP A 185 45.67 -33.77 21.88
CA ASP A 185 45.95 -34.79 20.91
C ASP A 185 47.39 -34.68 20.43
N GLY A 186 48.20 -35.71 20.80
CA GLY A 186 49.56 -35.85 20.36
C GLY A 186 50.52 -34.80 20.94
N THR A 187 51.71 -34.71 20.42
CA THR A 187 52.74 -33.74 20.80
C THR A 187 52.37 -32.32 20.43
N ASN A 188 52.13 -31.46 21.44
CA ASN A 188 51.95 -30.00 21.32
C ASN A 188 50.57 -29.48 20.92
N LEU A 189 49.46 -30.10 21.36
CA LEU A 189 48.11 -29.66 21.00
C LEU A 189 47.17 -29.37 22.17
N ASN A 190 47.66 -28.66 23.19
CA ASN A 190 46.80 -28.15 24.23
C ASN A 190 46.04 -26.93 23.72
N LYS A 191 44.74 -27.08 23.46
CA LYS A 191 43.85 -26.01 23.01
C LYS A 191 42.58 -25.96 23.84
N ILE A 192 42.09 -24.79 24.10
CA ILE A 192 40.76 -24.58 24.66
C ILE A 192 39.77 -24.50 23.48
N THR A 193 38.60 -25.10 23.68
CA THR A 193 37.48 -25.01 22.72
C THR A 193 36.28 -24.35 23.40
N LEU A 194 35.56 -23.53 22.62
CA LEU A 194 34.33 -22.86 23.08
C LEU A 194 33.24 -23.03 22.04
N GLN A 195 32.08 -23.51 22.43
CA GLN A 195 30.94 -23.72 21.55
C GLN A 195 29.60 -23.53 22.27
N PRO A 196 28.49 -23.24 21.54
CA PRO A 196 27.15 -23.32 22.10
C PRO A 196 26.79 -24.71 22.61
N ALA A 197 26.15 -24.83 23.74
CA ALA A 197 25.83 -26.13 24.37
C ALA A 197 24.56 -26.79 23.78
N GLY A 198 23.59 -26.04 23.26
CA GLY A 198 22.31 -26.55 22.77
C GLY A 198 22.12 -26.38 21.26
N ASP A 199 20.88 -26.58 20.80
CA ASP A 199 20.49 -26.38 19.38
C ASP A 199 20.52 -24.90 18.97
N TYR A 200 20.22 -24.01 19.89
CA TYR A 200 20.41 -22.59 19.67
C TYR A 200 21.89 -22.24 19.59
N LYS A 201 22.29 -21.61 18.50
CA LYS A 201 23.67 -21.22 18.22
C LYS A 201 23.81 -19.69 18.33
N PRO A 202 24.09 -19.15 19.54
CA PRO A 202 24.32 -17.72 19.72
C PRO A 202 25.58 -17.23 19.02
N GLN A 203 25.65 -15.96 18.70
CA GLN A 203 26.89 -15.30 18.30
C GLN A 203 27.78 -15.12 19.52
N ILE A 204 28.96 -15.76 19.50
CA ILE A 204 29.98 -15.61 20.54
C ILE A 204 31.08 -14.74 19.96
N ILE A 205 31.51 -13.70 20.67
CA ILE A 205 32.66 -12.87 20.32
C ILE A 205 33.53 -12.70 21.57
N LEU A 206 34.80 -13.01 21.44
CA LEU A 206 35.79 -12.78 22.50
C LEU A 206 36.38 -11.39 22.33
N LYS A 207 36.59 -10.70 23.46
CA LYS A 207 37.17 -9.36 23.46
C LYS A 207 38.17 -9.19 24.58
N SER A 208 39.20 -8.41 24.37
CA SER A 208 40.18 -8.05 25.36
C SER A 208 39.55 -7.43 26.64
N GLY A 209 40.06 -7.84 27.78
CA GLY A 209 39.75 -7.27 29.08
C GLY A 209 40.73 -6.16 29.48
N GLU A 210 40.56 -5.59 30.66
CA GLU A 210 41.51 -4.59 31.19
C GLU A 210 42.88 -5.24 31.52
N ASN A 211 42.86 -6.46 32.10
CA ASN A 211 44.04 -7.31 32.33
C ASN A 211 43.89 -8.52 31.35
N ASP A 212 44.26 -8.31 30.09
CA ASP A 212 43.86 -9.20 29.00
C ASP A 212 44.38 -10.64 29.12
N ALA A 213 43.46 -11.58 29.29
CA ALA A 213 43.72 -12.99 29.39
C ALA A 213 43.77 -13.69 28.02
N LEU A 214 43.24 -13.10 26.94
CA LEU A 214 43.07 -13.81 25.67
C LEU A 214 44.37 -14.38 25.13
N GLY A 215 45.46 -13.63 25.20
CA GLY A 215 46.77 -14.11 24.76
C GLY A 215 47.25 -15.34 25.58
N ALA A 216 47.05 -15.38 26.90
CA ALA A 216 47.37 -16.53 27.74
C ALA A 216 46.47 -17.73 27.46
N LEU A 217 45.23 -17.49 27.07
CA LEU A 217 44.25 -18.52 26.66
C LEU A 217 44.44 -18.97 25.19
N GLY A 218 45.34 -18.34 24.45
CA GLY A 218 45.59 -18.65 23.05
C GLY A 218 44.50 -18.12 22.06
N PHE A 219 43.66 -17.17 22.50
CA PHE A 219 42.65 -16.49 21.67
C PHE A 219 43.11 -15.08 21.29
N GLN A 220 42.42 -14.52 20.30
CA GLN A 220 42.65 -13.15 19.84
C GLN A 220 41.39 -12.28 20.07
N ASP A 221 41.61 -10.96 20.19
CA ASP A 221 40.51 -10.00 20.24
C ASP A 221 39.70 -10.05 18.94
N GLY A 222 38.37 -10.21 19.06
CA GLY A 222 37.48 -10.35 17.93
C GLY A 222 37.23 -11.79 17.45
N ASP A 223 37.88 -12.81 18.06
CA ASP A 223 37.58 -14.21 17.75
C ASP A 223 36.09 -14.49 17.95
N SER A 224 35.46 -15.09 16.95
CA SER A 224 34.01 -15.28 16.94
C SER A 224 33.59 -16.68 16.46
N PHE A 225 32.46 -17.16 16.96
CA PHE A 225 31.97 -18.51 16.64
C PHE A 225 31.31 -18.60 15.29
N LYS A 226 30.35 -17.69 14.93
CA LYS A 226 29.55 -17.83 13.73
C LYS A 226 30.29 -17.43 12.45
N VAL A 227 30.00 -18.15 11.37
CA VAL A 227 30.33 -17.71 10.01
C VAL A 227 29.57 -16.42 9.69
N ASN A 228 30.29 -15.39 9.26
CA ASN A 228 29.66 -14.17 8.74
C ASN A 228 29.28 -14.37 7.28
N ILE A 229 27.98 -14.62 7.03
CA ILE A 229 27.46 -14.86 5.66
C ILE A 229 27.63 -13.66 4.71
N ASN A 230 27.91 -12.46 5.23
CA ASN A 230 28.13 -11.24 4.45
C ASN A 230 29.62 -10.93 4.23
N ALA A 231 30.52 -11.69 4.83
CA ALA A 231 31.94 -11.61 4.53
C ALA A 231 32.30 -12.51 3.36
N SER A 232 33.44 -12.23 2.70
CA SER A 232 33.92 -13.06 1.59
C SER A 232 34.15 -14.50 2.06
N LEU A 233 33.74 -15.49 1.25
CA LEU A 233 33.94 -16.91 1.56
C LEU A 233 35.39 -17.23 1.83
N LYS A 234 36.33 -16.64 1.09
CA LYS A 234 37.78 -16.82 1.31
C LYS A 234 38.22 -16.38 2.71
N SER A 235 37.69 -15.24 3.19
CA SER A 235 38.01 -14.73 4.52
C SER A 235 37.40 -15.53 5.67
N MET A 236 36.40 -16.37 5.36
CA MET A 236 35.66 -17.17 6.32
C MET A 236 36.00 -18.66 6.31
N VAL A 237 36.92 -19.12 5.45
CA VAL A 237 37.27 -20.56 5.26
C VAL A 237 37.53 -21.25 6.61
N ASP A 238 38.33 -20.66 7.47
CA ASP A 238 38.72 -21.21 8.77
C ASP A 238 37.58 -21.20 9.79
N ARG A 239 36.52 -20.50 9.50
CA ARG A 239 35.32 -20.43 10.38
C ARG A 239 34.29 -21.50 10.04
N PHE A 240 34.33 -22.06 8.83
CA PHE A 240 33.47 -23.20 8.47
C PHE A 240 33.96 -24.47 9.15
N LYS A 241 33.03 -25.34 9.52
CA LYS A 241 33.34 -26.66 10.03
C LYS A 241 34.07 -27.51 8.99
N TYR A 242 33.67 -27.38 7.73
CA TYR A 242 34.33 -27.97 6.55
C TYR A 242 34.61 -26.84 5.56
N SER A 243 35.81 -26.91 4.92
CA SER A 243 36.19 -25.92 3.91
C SER A 243 35.19 -25.93 2.74
N PRO A 244 34.78 -24.77 2.22
CA PRO A 244 33.98 -24.68 0.99
C PRO A 244 34.78 -25.01 -0.28
N PHE A 245 36.10 -25.15 -0.17
CA PHE A 245 37.01 -25.42 -1.27
C PHE A 245 37.58 -26.81 -1.21
N ASP A 246 37.88 -27.38 -2.39
CA ASP A 246 38.58 -28.67 -2.53
C ASP A 246 40.08 -28.42 -2.74
N GLY A 247 40.83 -28.52 -1.65
CA GLY A 247 42.26 -28.24 -1.64
C GLY A 247 42.58 -26.78 -2.04
N ALA A 248 43.43 -26.61 -3.05
CA ALA A 248 43.84 -25.32 -3.57
C ALA A 248 42.91 -24.77 -4.67
N ASN A 249 41.88 -25.51 -5.05
CA ASN A 249 40.90 -25.05 -6.04
C ASN A 249 39.87 -24.11 -5.41
N GLU A 250 39.89 -22.84 -5.79
CA GLU A 250 39.00 -21.80 -5.28
C GLU A 250 37.78 -21.55 -6.18
N THR A 251 37.39 -22.56 -7.00
CA THR A 251 36.13 -22.54 -7.77
C THR A 251 35.05 -23.31 -7.04
N ILE A 252 33.81 -22.84 -7.20
CA ILE A 252 32.60 -23.52 -6.69
C ILE A 252 31.64 -23.67 -7.86
N LYS A 253 31.24 -24.93 -8.12
CA LYS A 253 30.26 -25.25 -9.15
C LYS A 253 29.29 -26.30 -8.65
N PHE A 254 28.00 -26.03 -8.79
CA PHE A 254 26.94 -26.93 -8.38
C PHE A 254 25.68 -26.75 -9.24
N ARG A 255 24.75 -27.70 -9.13
CA ARG A 255 23.43 -27.60 -9.72
C ARG A 255 22.35 -27.76 -8.65
N ILE A 256 21.27 -27.01 -8.81
CA ILE A 256 20.02 -27.17 -8.03
C ILE A 256 18.90 -27.36 -9.04
N ASN A 257 18.22 -28.51 -9.00
CA ASN A 257 17.15 -28.89 -9.94
C ASN A 257 17.57 -28.70 -11.42
N GLY A 258 18.85 -29.05 -11.74
CA GLY A 258 19.41 -28.94 -13.08
C GLY A 258 19.90 -27.53 -13.47
N GLN A 259 19.65 -26.50 -12.67
CA GLN A 259 20.16 -25.13 -12.90
C GLN A 259 21.57 -25.02 -12.36
N GLU A 260 22.49 -24.54 -13.18
CA GLU A 260 23.92 -24.48 -12.87
C GLU A 260 24.31 -23.14 -12.25
N PHE A 261 25.10 -23.18 -11.18
CA PHE A 261 25.73 -22.06 -10.51
C PHE A 261 27.23 -22.26 -10.52
N PHE A 262 27.97 -21.22 -10.93
CA PHE A 262 29.42 -21.22 -11.01
C PHE A 262 29.98 -19.94 -10.42
N TYR A 263 31.03 -20.06 -9.60
CA TYR A 263 31.74 -18.94 -8.97
C TYR A 263 33.25 -19.19 -9.04
N ASP A 264 33.98 -18.22 -9.59
CA ASP A 264 35.44 -18.19 -9.61
C ASP A 264 35.92 -17.21 -8.50
N LEU A 265 36.30 -17.81 -7.36
CA LEU A 265 36.77 -17.08 -6.20
C LEU A 265 38.30 -16.93 -6.17
N SER A 266 39.03 -17.37 -7.20
CA SER A 266 40.49 -17.23 -7.29
C SER A 266 40.90 -15.73 -7.25
N GLU A 267 42.17 -15.47 -6.93
CA GLU A 267 42.69 -14.11 -6.94
C GLU A 267 42.56 -13.49 -8.35
N GLY A 268 41.87 -12.35 -8.43
CA GLY A 268 41.51 -11.72 -9.71
C GLY A 268 40.34 -12.39 -10.45
N GLY A 269 39.70 -13.41 -9.89
CA GLY A 269 38.48 -14.05 -10.42
C GLY A 269 37.27 -13.13 -10.34
N ALA A 270 36.23 -13.42 -11.15
CA ALA A 270 35.04 -12.58 -11.24
C ALA A 270 34.27 -12.50 -9.92
N ASP A 271 34.36 -13.52 -9.06
CA ASP A 271 33.63 -13.67 -7.81
C ASP A 271 34.56 -13.70 -6.58
N GLU A 272 35.78 -13.16 -6.66
CA GLU A 272 36.80 -13.20 -5.60
C GLU A 272 36.26 -12.83 -4.21
N ASN A 273 35.35 -11.85 -4.14
CA ASN A 273 34.74 -11.37 -2.91
C ASN A 273 33.33 -11.92 -2.66
N LYS A 274 32.95 -13.02 -3.34
CA LYS A 274 31.63 -13.63 -3.19
C LYS A 274 31.39 -14.06 -1.76
N THR A 275 30.19 -13.75 -1.24
CA THR A 275 29.76 -14.09 0.12
C THR A 275 28.75 -15.24 0.09
N LEU A 276 28.60 -15.98 1.19
CA LEU A 276 27.56 -17.01 1.29
C LEU A 276 26.15 -16.40 1.11
N GLY A 277 25.91 -15.22 1.70
CA GLY A 277 24.66 -14.48 1.48
C GLY A 277 24.43 -14.12 0.01
N GLY A 278 25.51 -13.81 -0.72
CA GLY A 278 25.45 -13.57 -2.16
C GLY A 278 25.07 -14.82 -2.96
N ILE A 279 25.62 -15.99 -2.63
CA ILE A 279 25.24 -17.27 -3.24
C ILE A 279 23.78 -17.60 -2.96
N ILE A 280 23.32 -17.47 -1.71
CA ILE A 280 21.91 -17.65 -1.31
C ILE A 280 20.99 -16.71 -2.12
N SER A 281 21.40 -15.45 -2.28
CA SER A 281 20.64 -14.48 -3.09
C SER A 281 20.54 -14.89 -4.56
N ASP A 282 21.62 -15.41 -5.14
CA ASP A 282 21.62 -15.84 -6.54
C ASP A 282 20.76 -17.09 -6.76
N ILE A 283 20.79 -18.04 -5.82
CA ILE A 283 19.86 -19.19 -5.83
C ILE A 283 18.41 -18.68 -5.85
N ASN A 284 18.06 -17.73 -4.99
CA ASN A 284 16.70 -17.18 -4.91
C ASN A 284 16.29 -16.34 -6.12
N LYS A 285 17.22 -15.73 -6.84
CA LYS A 285 16.96 -15.00 -8.08
C LYS A 285 16.73 -15.92 -9.28
N ASN A 286 17.24 -17.14 -9.23
CA ASN A 286 17.04 -18.12 -10.30
C ASN A 286 15.68 -18.81 -10.11
N THR A 287 14.64 -18.24 -10.72
CA THR A 287 13.26 -18.77 -10.65
C THR A 287 13.13 -20.18 -11.24
N ASP A 288 13.98 -20.54 -12.19
CA ASP A 288 13.94 -21.85 -12.86
C ASP A 288 14.48 -22.97 -11.97
N ALA A 289 15.27 -22.65 -10.95
CA ALA A 289 15.66 -23.60 -9.92
C ALA A 289 14.48 -24.04 -9.03
N GLY A 290 13.42 -23.24 -8.96
CA GLY A 290 12.18 -23.54 -8.25
C GLY A 290 12.36 -23.75 -6.75
N VAL A 291 13.37 -23.11 -6.14
CA VAL A 291 13.71 -23.25 -4.72
C VAL A 291 13.85 -21.89 -4.04
N GLN A 292 13.75 -21.93 -2.72
CA GLN A 292 14.05 -20.80 -1.85
C GLN A 292 15.10 -21.22 -0.82
N ALA A 293 16.25 -20.53 -0.81
CA ALA A 293 17.34 -20.76 0.12
C ALA A 293 17.41 -19.63 1.16
N TYR A 294 17.73 -19.98 2.40
CA TYR A 294 17.99 -19.01 3.45
C TYR A 294 18.93 -19.56 4.52
N TYR A 295 19.62 -18.67 5.21
CA TYR A 295 20.42 -19.00 6.36
C TYR A 295 19.59 -18.79 7.63
N ASP A 296 19.46 -19.84 8.43
CA ASP A 296 18.85 -19.79 9.76
C ASP A 296 19.92 -19.46 10.81
N SER A 297 19.90 -18.25 11.30
CA SER A 297 20.84 -17.79 12.31
C SER A 297 20.59 -18.39 13.71
N ILE A 298 19.44 -19.02 13.96
CA ILE A 298 19.12 -19.66 15.25
C ILE A 298 19.89 -20.97 15.36
N THR A 299 19.87 -21.76 14.30
CA THR A 299 20.50 -23.09 14.27
C THR A 299 21.85 -23.11 13.56
N ASP A 300 22.27 -21.98 12.98
CA ASP A 300 23.49 -21.82 12.18
C ASP A 300 23.53 -22.80 10.99
N LYS A 301 22.40 -22.88 10.25
CA LYS A 301 22.20 -23.78 9.12
C LYS A 301 21.77 -23.03 7.87
N VAL A 302 22.05 -23.59 6.70
CA VAL A 302 21.40 -23.23 5.44
C VAL A 302 20.27 -24.20 5.18
N ILE A 303 19.13 -23.68 4.77
CA ILE A 303 17.93 -24.44 4.42
C ILE A 303 17.55 -24.07 2.99
N ILE A 304 17.30 -25.07 2.14
CA ILE A 304 16.84 -24.91 0.76
C ILE A 304 15.51 -25.66 0.65
N LYS A 305 14.42 -24.93 0.38
CA LYS A 305 13.07 -25.48 0.23
C LYS A 305 12.61 -25.39 -1.22
N SER A 306 11.84 -26.36 -1.66
CA SER A 306 11.12 -26.24 -2.93
C SER A 306 10.11 -25.11 -2.89
N GLY A 307 9.86 -24.43 -4.02
CA GLY A 307 8.79 -23.46 -4.15
C GLY A 307 7.40 -24.09 -4.09
N GLU A 308 7.30 -25.35 -4.49
CA GLU A 308 6.06 -26.13 -4.57
C GLU A 308 5.94 -27.12 -3.40
N TYR A 309 4.68 -27.52 -3.13
CA TYR A 309 4.33 -28.57 -2.17
C TYR A 309 4.11 -29.91 -2.90
N GLY A 310 4.07 -30.98 -2.14
CA GLY A 310 3.63 -32.31 -2.60
C GLY A 310 4.76 -33.22 -3.07
N ALA A 311 4.40 -34.46 -3.37
CA ALA A 311 5.34 -35.51 -3.76
C ALA A 311 6.08 -35.24 -5.08
N GLY A 312 5.58 -34.33 -5.91
CA GLY A 312 6.28 -33.87 -7.13
C GLY A 312 7.29 -32.76 -6.86
N ALA A 313 7.27 -32.15 -5.69
CA ALA A 313 8.23 -31.12 -5.30
C ALA A 313 9.54 -31.77 -4.86
N GLY A 314 10.67 -31.28 -5.37
CA GLY A 314 11.98 -31.79 -5.04
C GLY A 314 13.04 -30.71 -4.93
N VAL A 315 14.07 -30.99 -4.15
CA VAL A 315 15.31 -30.24 -4.12
C VAL A 315 16.42 -31.23 -4.42
N LEU A 316 16.91 -31.21 -5.64
CA LEU A 316 18.03 -32.04 -6.09
C LEU A 316 19.28 -31.18 -6.18
N ILE A 317 20.31 -31.51 -5.40
CA ILE A 317 21.55 -30.77 -5.34
C ILE A 317 22.69 -31.68 -5.83
N GLU A 318 23.50 -31.20 -6.78
CA GLU A 318 24.66 -31.86 -7.32
C GLU A 318 25.88 -30.95 -7.13
N ASN A 319 26.84 -31.35 -6.29
CA ASN A 319 28.12 -30.65 -6.18
C ASN A 319 29.04 -31.10 -7.34
N ILE A 320 29.61 -30.16 -8.09
CA ILE A 320 30.42 -30.47 -9.29
C ILE A 320 31.89 -30.10 -9.06
N GLU A 321 32.14 -28.88 -8.57
CA GLU A 321 33.48 -28.39 -8.23
C GLU A 321 33.45 -27.65 -6.89
N GLY A 322 34.56 -27.71 -6.16
CA GLY A 322 34.63 -27.20 -4.79
C GLY A 322 33.93 -28.13 -3.81
N ASN A 323 33.77 -27.69 -2.59
CA ASN A 323 33.20 -28.47 -1.49
C ASN A 323 32.11 -27.73 -0.74
N LEU A 324 31.21 -27.07 -1.50
CA LEU A 324 30.12 -26.30 -0.86
C LEU A 324 29.03 -27.23 -0.36
N PHE A 325 28.60 -28.22 -1.17
CA PHE A 325 27.53 -29.16 -0.87
C PHE A 325 28.09 -30.58 -0.64
N GLY A 326 27.25 -31.48 -0.15
CA GLY A 326 27.60 -32.85 0.24
C GLY A 326 27.73 -33.02 1.76
N ALA A 327 27.71 -34.25 2.26
CA ALA A 327 27.79 -34.57 3.68
C ALA A 327 29.07 -34.02 4.37
N GLY A 328 30.19 -33.91 3.62
CA GLY A 328 31.46 -33.32 4.06
C GLY A 328 31.67 -31.90 3.56
N GLY A 329 30.71 -31.31 2.87
CA GLY A 329 30.81 -29.97 2.35
C GLY A 329 30.51 -28.88 3.40
N ALA A 330 30.85 -27.64 3.07
CA ALA A 330 30.70 -26.50 4.00
C ALA A 330 29.26 -26.31 4.48
N LEU A 331 28.27 -26.55 3.61
CA LEU A 331 26.85 -26.45 3.96
C LEU A 331 26.29 -27.75 4.55
N GLN A 332 27.00 -28.87 4.46
CA GLN A 332 26.58 -30.18 4.97
C GLN A 332 25.20 -30.61 4.45
N ILE A 333 24.83 -30.21 3.25
CA ILE A 333 23.57 -30.57 2.59
C ILE A 333 23.92 -31.62 1.52
N ASP A 334 23.38 -32.83 1.65
CA ASP A 334 23.64 -33.93 0.75
C ASP A 334 22.36 -34.42 0.05
N GLY A 335 22.48 -34.65 -1.26
CA GLY A 335 21.52 -35.39 -2.04
C GLY A 335 20.23 -34.67 -2.39
N ALA A 336 19.14 -35.41 -2.31
CA ALA A 336 17.81 -34.98 -2.71
C ALA A 336 16.83 -35.03 -1.53
N ALA A 337 15.96 -34.02 -1.46
CA ALA A 337 14.81 -33.99 -0.58
C ALA A 337 13.52 -34.01 -1.40
N GLY A 338 12.49 -34.67 -0.91
CA GLY A 338 11.15 -34.74 -1.52
C GLY A 338 10.08 -34.18 -0.60
N GLY A 339 9.06 -33.57 -1.17
CA GLY A 339 7.85 -33.19 -0.45
C GLY A 339 6.86 -34.38 -0.36
N THR A 340 5.82 -34.20 0.40
CA THR A 340 4.71 -35.17 0.53
C THR A 340 3.39 -34.53 0.19
N ASN A 341 2.45 -35.31 -0.34
CA ASN A 341 1.09 -34.87 -0.60
C ASN A 341 0.28 -34.74 0.72
N ALA A 342 -0.73 -33.88 0.68
CA ALA A 342 -1.80 -33.96 1.65
C ALA A 342 -2.68 -35.17 1.36
N GLU A 343 -3.00 -35.94 2.38
CA GLU A 343 -3.93 -37.07 2.32
C GLU A 343 -5.16 -36.73 3.16
N ILE A 344 -6.32 -36.79 2.53
CA ILE A 344 -7.61 -36.48 3.18
C ILE A 344 -8.63 -37.58 2.88
N LEU A 345 -9.63 -37.73 3.75
CA LEU A 345 -10.90 -38.40 3.44
C LEU A 345 -11.98 -37.33 3.30
N LEU A 346 -12.61 -37.26 2.14
CA LEU A 346 -13.76 -36.40 1.91
C LEU A 346 -14.99 -37.31 1.64
N ASN A 347 -15.98 -37.26 2.51
CA ASN A 347 -17.08 -38.17 2.51
C ASN A 347 -16.63 -39.65 2.44
N GLU A 348 -15.63 -40.00 3.27
CA GLU A 348 -15.02 -41.35 3.35
C GLU A 348 -14.18 -41.74 2.11
N VAL A 349 -14.08 -40.87 1.10
CA VAL A 349 -13.26 -41.13 -0.11
C VAL A 349 -11.86 -40.53 0.09
N ALA A 350 -10.84 -41.39 -0.08
CA ALA A 350 -9.44 -40.96 0.01
C ALA A 350 -9.04 -40.12 -1.20
N ILE A 351 -8.49 -38.95 -0.91
CA ILE A 351 -8.04 -37.97 -1.91
C ILE A 351 -6.64 -37.50 -1.55
N SER A 352 -5.74 -37.56 -2.53
CA SER A 352 -4.38 -37.04 -2.41
C SER A 352 -4.24 -35.71 -3.16
N LYS A 353 -3.66 -34.70 -2.53
CA LYS A 353 -3.44 -33.37 -3.10
C LYS A 353 -2.00 -32.92 -2.89
N SER A 354 -1.40 -32.36 -3.94
CA SER A 354 -0.04 -31.81 -3.84
C SER A 354 0.04 -30.47 -3.07
N SER A 355 -1.07 -29.89 -2.66
CA SER A 355 -1.14 -28.63 -1.95
C SER A 355 -2.12 -28.72 -0.79
N ASN A 356 -1.90 -27.94 0.26
CA ASN A 356 -2.83 -27.78 1.37
C ASN A 356 -4.01 -26.86 1.02
N ASN A 357 -3.94 -26.14 -0.13
CA ASN A 357 -5.01 -25.30 -0.63
C ASN A 357 -5.48 -25.83 -1.99
N PHE A 358 -6.75 -26.22 -2.07
CA PHE A 358 -7.35 -26.80 -3.28
C PHE A 358 -8.86 -26.60 -3.29
N THR A 359 -9.46 -26.77 -4.48
CA THR A 359 -10.93 -26.67 -4.65
C THR A 359 -11.48 -27.99 -5.17
N ILE A 360 -12.60 -28.46 -4.58
CA ILE A 360 -13.37 -29.62 -5.01
C ILE A 360 -14.86 -29.22 -5.01
N ASP A 361 -15.57 -29.49 -6.10
CA ASP A 361 -17.01 -29.21 -6.27
C ASP A 361 -17.44 -27.78 -5.87
N GLY A 362 -16.57 -26.81 -6.18
CA GLY A 362 -16.80 -25.38 -5.85
C GLY A 362 -16.54 -25.00 -4.40
N ILE A 363 -16.06 -25.93 -3.57
CA ILE A 363 -15.65 -25.70 -2.19
C ILE A 363 -14.13 -25.64 -2.14
N SER A 364 -13.57 -24.53 -1.67
CA SER A 364 -12.14 -24.35 -1.45
C SER A 364 -11.78 -24.72 -0.02
N TYR A 365 -10.78 -25.56 0.12
CA TYR A 365 -10.23 -26.05 1.37
C TYR A 365 -8.82 -25.50 1.56
N ASP A 366 -8.52 -24.99 2.76
CA ASP A 366 -7.21 -24.56 3.21
C ASP A 366 -6.86 -25.37 4.48
N LEU A 367 -6.14 -26.48 4.28
CA LEU A 367 -5.79 -27.41 5.35
C LEU A 367 -4.75 -26.78 6.29
N ARG A 368 -5.00 -26.82 7.59
CA ARG A 368 -4.17 -26.18 8.63
C ARG A 368 -3.51 -27.17 9.58
N SER A 369 -4.23 -28.23 9.93
CA SER A 369 -3.71 -29.26 10.83
C SER A 369 -4.30 -30.64 10.50
N VAL A 370 -3.64 -31.67 10.95
CA VAL A 370 -4.16 -33.05 10.96
C VAL A 370 -5.34 -33.12 11.91
N SER A 371 -6.40 -33.82 11.53
CA SER A 371 -7.59 -33.99 12.36
C SER A 371 -7.50 -35.25 13.23
N GLU A 372 -8.08 -35.20 14.44
CA GLU A 372 -8.21 -36.37 15.31
C GLU A 372 -9.35 -37.32 14.87
N GLY A 373 -10.13 -36.90 13.88
CA GLY A 373 -11.28 -37.62 13.30
C GLY A 373 -12.05 -36.77 12.34
N PRO A 374 -13.17 -37.25 11.79
CA PRO A 374 -13.96 -36.51 10.79
C PRO A 374 -14.49 -35.17 11.32
N VAL A 375 -14.27 -34.11 10.57
CA VAL A 375 -14.81 -32.75 10.79
C VAL A 375 -15.99 -32.56 9.84
N THR A 376 -17.14 -32.11 10.38
CA THR A 376 -18.31 -31.82 9.57
C THR A 376 -18.18 -30.43 8.93
N VAL A 377 -18.33 -30.38 7.60
CA VAL A 377 -18.41 -29.16 6.78
C VAL A 377 -19.84 -29.01 6.31
N ASN A 378 -20.57 -28.05 6.83
CA ASN A 378 -21.95 -27.79 6.44
C ASN A 378 -22.04 -26.57 5.53
N VAL A 379 -22.51 -26.75 4.30
CA VAL A 379 -22.65 -25.70 3.28
C VAL A 379 -24.13 -25.35 3.17
N GLN A 380 -24.47 -24.09 3.34
CA GLN A 380 -25.82 -23.54 3.24
C GLN A 380 -25.82 -22.27 2.38
N LYS A 381 -26.96 -21.97 1.74
CA LYS A 381 -27.11 -20.67 1.06
C LYS A 381 -27.08 -19.52 2.07
N ASP A 382 -26.33 -18.51 1.76
CA ASP A 382 -26.27 -17.26 2.53
C ASP A 382 -27.29 -16.26 1.95
N THR A 383 -28.57 -16.55 2.13
CA THR A 383 -29.67 -15.68 1.68
C THR A 383 -29.58 -14.30 2.32
N GLN A 384 -29.16 -14.21 3.60
CA GLN A 384 -29.02 -12.94 4.30
C GLN A 384 -27.88 -12.10 3.69
N GLY A 385 -26.73 -12.71 3.40
CA GLY A 385 -25.61 -12.01 2.79
C GLY A 385 -25.91 -11.50 1.36
N VAL A 386 -26.78 -12.19 0.61
CA VAL A 386 -27.27 -11.70 -0.69
C VAL A 386 -28.28 -10.56 -0.49
N PHE A 387 -29.20 -10.69 0.46
CA PHE A 387 -30.14 -9.62 0.84
C PHE A 387 -29.39 -8.33 1.19
N ASP A 388 -28.38 -8.42 2.04
CA ASP A 388 -27.60 -7.26 2.46
C ASP A 388 -26.85 -6.62 1.27
N THR A 389 -26.37 -7.42 0.32
CA THR A 389 -25.74 -6.94 -0.91
C THR A 389 -26.74 -6.15 -1.77
N ILE A 390 -27.95 -6.67 -1.97
CA ILE A 390 -29.00 -5.99 -2.74
C ILE A 390 -29.48 -4.73 -2.01
N LYS A 391 -29.61 -4.79 -0.68
CA LYS A 391 -29.98 -3.63 0.14
C LYS A 391 -28.94 -2.52 0.03
N ASN A 392 -27.67 -2.83 0.15
CA ASN A 392 -26.59 -1.86 -0.04
C ASN A 392 -26.63 -1.22 -1.43
N PHE A 393 -26.85 -2.01 -2.47
CA PHE A 393 -27.02 -1.48 -3.83
C PHE A 393 -28.19 -0.49 -3.94
N VAL A 394 -29.36 -0.81 -3.35
CA VAL A 394 -30.52 0.09 -3.36
C VAL A 394 -30.25 1.35 -2.55
N ASP A 395 -29.59 1.26 -1.41
CA ASP A 395 -29.23 2.40 -0.58
C ASP A 395 -28.27 3.35 -1.31
N GLU A 396 -27.24 2.82 -1.96
CA GLU A 396 -26.29 3.62 -2.74
C GLU A 396 -26.90 4.22 -4.01
N TYR A 397 -27.81 3.48 -4.68
CA TYR A 397 -28.65 4.05 -5.75
C TYR A 397 -29.47 5.24 -5.25
N ASN A 398 -30.12 5.10 -4.11
CA ASN A 398 -30.94 6.17 -3.51
C ASN A 398 -30.07 7.39 -3.14
N LYS A 399 -28.89 7.20 -2.55
CA LYS A 399 -27.94 8.30 -2.27
C LYS A 399 -27.56 9.05 -3.54
N MET A 400 -27.31 8.30 -4.63
CA MET A 400 -26.96 8.91 -5.91
C MET A 400 -28.12 9.69 -6.52
N ILE A 401 -29.34 9.13 -6.49
CA ILE A 401 -30.55 9.82 -6.94
C ILE A 401 -30.81 11.09 -6.12
N ASP A 402 -30.66 11.01 -4.80
CA ASP A 402 -30.85 12.18 -3.91
C ASP A 402 -29.82 13.26 -4.18
N ALA A 403 -28.56 12.90 -4.38
CA ALA A 403 -27.48 13.86 -4.66
C ALA A 403 -27.72 14.63 -5.97
N ILE A 404 -28.15 13.93 -7.03
CA ILE A 404 -28.43 14.57 -8.32
C ILE A 404 -29.73 15.40 -8.23
N ASN A 405 -30.79 14.85 -7.64
CA ASN A 405 -32.06 15.59 -7.46
C ASN A 405 -31.86 16.81 -6.57
N GLY A 406 -31.05 16.71 -5.53
CA GLY A 406 -30.69 17.86 -4.68
C GLY A 406 -30.18 19.04 -5.51
N LYS A 407 -29.28 18.79 -6.46
CA LYS A 407 -28.76 19.81 -7.37
C LYS A 407 -29.76 20.28 -8.42
N LEU A 408 -30.60 19.36 -8.93
CA LEU A 408 -31.60 19.68 -9.96
C LEU A 408 -32.75 20.56 -9.45
N TYR A 409 -33.14 20.40 -8.20
CA TYR A 409 -34.29 21.11 -7.59
C TYR A 409 -33.87 22.18 -6.59
N GLU A 410 -32.58 22.40 -6.39
CA GLU A 410 -32.03 23.41 -5.50
C GLU A 410 -32.55 24.82 -5.90
N GLU A 411 -32.96 25.65 -4.92
CA GLU A 411 -33.47 26.99 -5.17
C GLU A 411 -32.37 27.91 -5.72
N ARG A 412 -32.68 28.72 -6.74
CA ARG A 412 -31.75 29.69 -7.34
C ARG A 412 -32.02 31.09 -6.86
N PHE A 413 -31.09 31.66 -6.10
CA PHE A 413 -31.16 33.05 -5.61
C PHE A 413 -30.41 33.98 -6.60
N ARG A 414 -31.14 34.57 -7.57
CA ARG A 414 -30.52 35.35 -8.65
C ARG A 414 -29.99 36.71 -8.17
N ASP A 415 -30.51 37.23 -7.07
CA ASP A 415 -30.15 38.52 -6.49
C ASP A 415 -28.86 38.46 -5.66
N TYR A 416 -28.27 37.27 -5.54
CA TYR A 416 -27.01 36.98 -4.84
C TYR A 416 -25.93 36.58 -5.84
N PRO A 417 -25.26 37.57 -6.52
CA PRO A 417 -24.07 37.24 -7.32
C PRO A 417 -22.89 36.89 -6.39
N PRO A 418 -21.86 36.18 -6.91
CA PRO A 418 -20.61 36.00 -6.18
C PRO A 418 -20.05 37.33 -5.70
N LEU A 419 -19.53 37.38 -4.49
CA LEU A 419 -18.95 38.61 -3.93
C LEU A 419 -17.61 38.92 -4.61
N THR A 420 -17.37 40.24 -4.83
CA THR A 420 -16.02 40.73 -5.13
C THR A 420 -15.18 40.82 -3.85
N ASP A 421 -13.84 40.89 -3.99
CA ASP A 421 -12.96 41.02 -2.81
C ASP A 421 -13.30 42.26 -1.97
N GLN A 422 -13.61 43.40 -2.61
CA GLN A 422 -14.03 44.61 -1.93
C GLN A 422 -15.36 44.43 -1.17
N GLN A 423 -16.30 43.67 -1.72
CA GLN A 423 -17.56 43.38 -1.04
C GLN A 423 -17.37 42.45 0.16
N LYS A 424 -16.44 41.46 0.02
CA LYS A 424 -16.10 40.59 1.16
C LYS A 424 -15.44 41.36 2.29
N GLU A 425 -14.50 42.25 1.98
CA GLU A 425 -13.83 43.09 2.98
C GLU A 425 -14.80 44.06 3.72
N ALA A 426 -15.90 44.44 3.07
CA ALA A 426 -16.92 45.33 3.64
C ALA A 426 -17.96 44.57 4.50
N MET A 427 -17.93 43.24 4.56
CA MET A 427 -18.86 42.41 5.32
C MET A 427 -18.11 41.64 6.42
N SER A 428 -18.85 41.18 7.42
CA SER A 428 -18.29 40.19 8.34
C SER A 428 -18.14 38.83 7.65
N ASP A 429 -17.21 38.00 8.11
CA ASP A 429 -16.97 36.64 7.55
C ASP A 429 -18.28 35.84 7.50
N ARG A 430 -19.11 35.95 8.53
CA ARG A 430 -20.40 35.25 8.59
C ARG A 430 -21.42 35.74 7.57
N GLU A 431 -21.47 37.02 7.30
CA GLU A 431 -22.36 37.61 6.28
C GLU A 431 -21.90 37.21 4.88
N ALA A 432 -20.58 37.23 4.63
CA ALA A 432 -19.98 36.80 3.37
C ALA A 432 -20.24 35.31 3.10
N GLU A 433 -20.11 34.45 4.12
CA GLU A 433 -20.40 33.02 4.02
C GLU A 433 -21.86 32.75 3.64
N LEU A 434 -22.80 33.36 4.34
CA LEU A 434 -24.25 33.23 4.08
C LEU A 434 -24.65 33.78 2.70
N TRP A 435 -24.00 34.85 2.26
CA TRP A 435 -24.21 35.39 0.91
C TRP A 435 -23.71 34.40 -0.15
N GLU A 436 -22.46 33.87 -0.01
CA GLU A 436 -21.89 32.95 -0.96
C GLU A 436 -22.63 31.61 -1.00
N GLU A 437 -23.17 31.12 0.13
CA GLU A 437 -24.06 29.97 0.16
C GLU A 437 -25.26 30.16 -0.78
N LYS A 438 -25.94 31.30 -0.68
CA LYS A 438 -27.05 31.67 -1.58
C LYS A 438 -26.59 31.87 -3.03
N ALA A 439 -25.42 32.47 -3.24
CA ALA A 439 -24.86 32.71 -4.58
C ALA A 439 -24.53 31.40 -5.29
N ARG A 440 -24.08 30.37 -4.56
CA ARG A 440 -23.76 29.05 -5.05
C ARG A 440 -24.98 28.15 -5.25
N SER A 441 -26.07 28.42 -4.53
CA SER A 441 -27.28 27.60 -4.57
C SER A 441 -27.92 27.59 -5.96
N GLY A 442 -28.37 26.40 -6.41
CA GLY A 442 -29.17 26.23 -7.63
C GLY A 442 -28.43 26.50 -8.95
N LEU A 443 -27.10 26.40 -8.98
CA LEU A 443 -26.32 26.62 -10.21
C LEU A 443 -26.53 25.52 -11.25
N LEU A 444 -26.94 24.32 -10.83
CA LEU A 444 -27.28 23.19 -11.70
C LEU A 444 -28.80 22.89 -11.73
N ARG A 445 -29.62 23.86 -11.33
CA ARG A 445 -31.09 23.70 -11.37
C ARG A 445 -31.56 23.43 -12.80
N ASN A 446 -32.36 22.36 -12.97
CA ASN A 446 -32.89 21.90 -14.25
C ASN A 446 -31.79 21.58 -15.30
N ASP A 447 -30.59 21.20 -14.85
CA ASP A 447 -29.50 20.88 -15.77
C ASP A 447 -29.85 19.69 -16.68
N PRO A 448 -29.72 19.82 -18.01
CA PRO A 448 -30.16 18.80 -18.95
C PRO A 448 -29.28 17.52 -18.89
N VAL A 449 -28.00 17.63 -18.58
CA VAL A 449 -27.10 16.49 -18.48
C VAL A 449 -27.46 15.64 -17.26
N LEU A 450 -27.63 16.27 -16.10
CA LEU A 450 -28.04 15.59 -14.87
C LEU A 450 -29.44 14.97 -14.99
N ASN A 451 -30.40 15.70 -15.60
CA ASN A 451 -31.74 15.17 -15.88
C ASN A 451 -31.70 13.93 -16.79
N SER A 452 -30.86 13.94 -17.81
CA SER A 452 -30.69 12.79 -18.72
C SER A 452 -30.11 11.56 -17.98
N ILE A 453 -29.12 11.79 -17.09
CA ILE A 453 -28.52 10.70 -16.29
C ILE A 453 -29.55 10.07 -15.36
N VAL A 454 -30.26 10.88 -14.56
CA VAL A 454 -31.30 10.40 -13.63
C VAL A 454 -32.42 9.67 -14.36
N SER A 455 -32.92 10.25 -15.46
CA SER A 455 -33.98 9.64 -16.22
C SER A 455 -33.56 8.32 -16.86
N GLY A 456 -32.32 8.25 -17.37
CA GLY A 456 -31.75 7.01 -17.90
C GLY A 456 -31.66 5.93 -16.82
N MET A 457 -31.05 6.24 -15.68
CA MET A 457 -30.93 5.31 -14.55
C MET A 457 -32.32 4.80 -14.09
N ARG A 458 -33.27 5.72 -13.92
CA ARG A 458 -34.66 5.35 -13.52
C ARG A 458 -35.31 4.42 -14.54
N THR A 459 -35.23 4.71 -15.82
CA THR A 459 -35.83 3.88 -16.88
C THR A 459 -35.28 2.46 -16.82
N LEU A 460 -33.98 2.27 -16.62
CA LEU A 460 -33.35 0.96 -16.53
C LEU A 460 -33.80 0.16 -15.31
N MET A 461 -34.13 0.83 -14.19
CA MET A 461 -34.62 0.16 -12.98
C MET A 461 -36.05 -0.39 -13.13
N TYR A 462 -36.86 0.16 -14.03
CA TYR A 462 -38.23 -0.32 -14.28
C TYR A 462 -38.34 -1.28 -15.47
N GLN A 463 -37.32 -1.34 -16.28
CA GLN A 463 -37.34 -2.13 -17.51
C GLN A 463 -37.16 -3.62 -17.17
N GLU A 464 -38.04 -4.48 -17.69
CA GLU A 464 -37.94 -5.92 -17.55
C GLU A 464 -36.69 -6.48 -18.21
N VAL A 465 -36.16 -7.57 -17.64
CA VAL A 465 -35.08 -8.38 -18.20
C VAL A 465 -35.72 -9.63 -18.81
N LYS A 466 -35.55 -9.78 -20.12
CA LYS A 466 -36.10 -10.94 -20.85
C LYS A 466 -35.16 -12.15 -20.70
N GLU A 467 -35.76 -13.34 -20.90
CA GLU A 467 -35.00 -14.60 -20.96
C GLU A 467 -34.22 -14.96 -19.69
N THR A 468 -34.66 -14.45 -18.54
CA THR A 468 -34.05 -14.84 -17.25
C THR A 468 -34.24 -16.32 -16.91
N GLY A 469 -35.20 -17.01 -17.57
CA GLY A 469 -35.60 -18.38 -17.22
C GLY A 469 -36.19 -18.50 -15.81
N SER A 470 -36.70 -17.40 -15.26
CA SER A 470 -37.27 -17.30 -13.91
C SER A 470 -38.55 -16.47 -13.94
N ALA A 471 -39.38 -16.61 -12.89
CA ALA A 471 -40.52 -15.73 -12.67
C ALA A 471 -40.13 -14.28 -12.34
N TYR A 472 -38.85 -14.05 -12.01
CA TYR A 472 -38.31 -12.75 -11.62
C TYR A 472 -37.69 -12.06 -12.82
N SER A 473 -38.51 -11.32 -13.59
CA SER A 473 -38.07 -10.53 -14.76
C SER A 473 -37.90 -9.02 -14.48
N ALA A 474 -38.36 -8.55 -13.32
CA ALA A 474 -38.33 -7.13 -12.93
C ALA A 474 -38.07 -6.95 -11.44
N LEU A 475 -37.53 -5.79 -11.02
CA LEU A 475 -37.33 -5.47 -9.60
C LEU A 475 -38.62 -5.54 -8.78
N SER A 476 -39.74 -5.14 -9.37
CA SER A 476 -41.08 -5.24 -8.72
C SER A 476 -41.50 -6.65 -8.37
N ALA A 477 -41.04 -7.64 -9.14
CA ALA A 477 -41.33 -9.04 -8.87
C ALA A 477 -40.66 -9.56 -7.60
N ILE A 478 -39.48 -8.99 -7.24
CA ILE A 478 -38.73 -9.30 -6.02
C ILE A 478 -38.98 -8.31 -4.88
N GLY A 479 -40.02 -7.45 -4.98
CA GLY A 479 -40.35 -6.49 -3.92
C GLY A 479 -39.56 -5.20 -3.89
N ILE A 480 -38.84 -4.86 -4.99
CA ILE A 480 -38.08 -3.58 -5.10
C ILE A 480 -38.81 -2.64 -6.07
N GLY A 481 -39.16 -1.45 -5.62
CA GLY A 481 -39.86 -0.45 -6.45
C GLY A 481 -39.99 0.90 -5.77
N THR A 482 -40.64 1.87 -6.42
CA THR A 482 -40.97 3.17 -5.81
C THR A 482 -42.34 3.15 -5.17
N ARG A 483 -42.48 3.76 -4.01
CA ARG A 483 -43.77 3.87 -3.31
C ARG A 483 -44.65 4.99 -3.87
N SER A 484 -44.04 6.11 -4.28
CA SER A 484 -44.74 7.31 -4.74
C SER A 484 -43.92 8.07 -5.79
N TYR A 485 -44.61 8.80 -6.68
CA TYR A 485 -43.95 9.74 -7.60
C TYR A 485 -43.18 10.85 -6.85
N LYS A 486 -43.56 11.14 -5.61
CA LYS A 486 -42.87 12.13 -4.75
C LYS A 486 -41.47 11.68 -4.32
N ASP A 487 -41.19 10.39 -4.41
CA ASP A 487 -39.89 9.83 -4.06
C ASP A 487 -38.82 10.12 -5.13
N MET A 488 -39.20 10.82 -6.22
CA MET A 488 -38.29 11.31 -7.28
C MET A 488 -37.38 10.21 -7.87
N GLY A 489 -37.81 8.95 -7.83
CA GLY A 489 -37.08 7.80 -8.37
C GLY A 489 -36.30 6.99 -7.33
N ARG A 490 -36.40 7.29 -6.06
CA ARG A 490 -35.87 6.43 -4.98
C ARG A 490 -36.57 5.08 -5.00
N LEU A 491 -35.81 4.04 -4.70
CA LEU A 491 -36.30 2.70 -4.54
C LEU A 491 -36.57 2.37 -3.08
N SER A 492 -37.57 1.53 -2.84
CA SER A 492 -37.86 0.92 -1.53
C SER A 492 -37.85 -0.58 -1.66
N ILE A 493 -37.45 -1.26 -0.62
CA ILE A 493 -37.43 -2.73 -0.53
C ILE A 493 -38.60 -3.20 0.36
N ASP A 494 -39.34 -4.16 -0.11
CA ASP A 494 -40.20 -5.03 0.72
C ASP A 494 -39.33 -6.22 1.13
N GLU A 495 -38.83 -6.18 2.39
CA GLU A 495 -37.87 -7.15 2.90
C GLU A 495 -38.42 -8.57 2.87
N ASN A 496 -39.73 -8.77 3.17
CA ASN A 496 -40.36 -10.09 3.16
C ASN A 496 -40.41 -10.68 1.75
N ARG A 497 -40.80 -9.87 0.76
CA ARG A 497 -40.87 -10.33 -0.64
C ARG A 497 -39.49 -10.59 -1.24
N LEU A 498 -38.51 -9.79 -0.88
CA LEU A 498 -37.12 -10.00 -1.34
C LEU A 498 -36.55 -11.29 -0.73
N MET A 499 -36.75 -11.52 0.58
CA MET A 499 -36.29 -12.75 1.23
C MET A 499 -37.03 -13.99 0.69
N GLU A 500 -38.32 -13.88 0.41
CA GLU A 500 -39.07 -14.97 -0.22
C GLU A 500 -38.54 -15.30 -1.62
N ALA A 501 -38.25 -14.27 -2.44
CA ALA A 501 -37.67 -14.47 -3.77
C ALA A 501 -36.28 -15.12 -3.72
N LEU A 502 -35.43 -14.68 -2.79
CA LEU A 502 -34.11 -15.25 -2.59
C LEU A 502 -34.11 -16.68 -2.08
N ASN A 503 -35.10 -17.05 -1.28
CA ASN A 503 -35.29 -18.45 -0.81
C ASN A 503 -35.83 -19.36 -1.90
N ASN A 504 -36.75 -18.85 -2.74
CA ASN A 504 -37.44 -19.68 -3.76
C ASN A 504 -36.58 -19.89 -5.02
N ASP A 505 -35.91 -18.83 -5.53
CA ASP A 505 -35.09 -18.89 -6.75
C ASP A 505 -33.95 -17.86 -6.68
N PRO A 506 -32.90 -18.11 -5.87
CA PRO A 506 -31.75 -17.20 -5.75
C PRO A 506 -31.02 -17.00 -7.08
N GLU A 507 -30.97 -18.02 -7.93
CA GLU A 507 -30.36 -17.92 -9.26
C GLU A 507 -31.16 -17.03 -10.20
N GLY A 508 -32.50 -17.11 -10.15
CA GLY A 508 -33.37 -16.20 -10.91
C GLY A 508 -33.22 -14.75 -10.47
N VAL A 509 -33.13 -14.51 -9.15
CA VAL A 509 -32.81 -13.18 -8.62
C VAL A 509 -31.42 -12.72 -9.07
N ALA A 510 -30.41 -13.59 -9.05
CA ALA A 510 -29.08 -13.24 -9.53
C ALA A 510 -29.10 -12.89 -11.03
N ARG A 511 -29.76 -13.67 -11.86
CA ARG A 511 -29.89 -13.41 -13.31
C ARG A 511 -30.60 -12.08 -13.61
N LEU A 512 -31.57 -11.66 -12.80
CA LEU A 512 -32.22 -10.36 -12.94
C LEU A 512 -31.18 -9.20 -12.91
N PHE A 513 -30.13 -9.34 -12.11
CA PHE A 513 -29.07 -8.32 -12.02
C PHE A 513 -27.93 -8.52 -12.99
N ASN A 514 -27.45 -9.76 -13.19
CA ASN A 514 -26.16 -10.03 -13.83
C ASN A 514 -26.23 -10.79 -15.15
N SER A 515 -27.42 -11.14 -15.69
CA SER A 515 -27.50 -11.85 -16.96
C SER A 515 -26.76 -11.09 -18.08
N SER A 516 -26.05 -11.83 -18.92
CA SER A 516 -25.39 -11.34 -20.13
C SER A 516 -26.23 -11.74 -21.34
N GLY A 517 -26.58 -10.79 -22.19
CA GLY A 517 -27.36 -11.02 -23.41
C GLY A 517 -26.82 -10.18 -24.56
N GLU A 518 -27.21 -10.52 -25.78
CA GLU A 518 -26.80 -9.79 -26.97
C GLU A 518 -27.55 -8.45 -27.09
N THR A 519 -28.79 -8.40 -26.63
CA THR A 519 -29.65 -7.21 -26.67
C THR A 519 -29.79 -6.61 -25.27
N ASP A 520 -30.07 -5.31 -25.21
CA ASP A 520 -30.16 -4.60 -23.93
C ASP A 520 -31.31 -5.10 -23.04
N ASP A 521 -32.38 -5.66 -23.60
CA ASP A 521 -33.50 -6.23 -22.85
C ASP A 521 -33.21 -7.63 -22.28
N GLN A 522 -32.15 -8.31 -22.74
CA GLN A 522 -31.65 -9.56 -22.19
C GLN A 522 -30.58 -9.36 -21.09
N LYS A 523 -29.92 -8.18 -21.10
CA LYS A 523 -28.91 -7.86 -20.08
C LYS A 523 -29.56 -7.59 -18.74
N GLY A 524 -28.95 -8.10 -17.67
CA GLY A 524 -29.35 -7.83 -16.30
C GLY A 524 -29.27 -6.34 -15.94
N ILE A 525 -30.04 -5.97 -14.92
CA ILE A 525 -30.19 -4.56 -14.50
C ILE A 525 -28.83 -3.94 -14.16
N ALA A 526 -27.96 -4.66 -13.43
CA ALA A 526 -26.64 -4.15 -13.07
C ALA A 526 -25.72 -3.98 -14.30
N VAL A 527 -25.84 -4.84 -15.33
CA VAL A 527 -25.07 -4.73 -16.55
C VAL A 527 -25.45 -3.45 -17.31
N ARG A 528 -26.76 -3.24 -17.54
CA ARG A 528 -27.28 -2.04 -18.21
C ARG A 528 -26.97 -0.76 -17.43
N LEU A 529 -27.12 -0.81 -16.12
CA LEU A 529 -26.87 0.34 -15.24
C LEU A 529 -25.39 0.71 -15.23
N TYR A 530 -24.48 -0.27 -15.23
CA TYR A 530 -23.03 -0.02 -15.32
C TYR A 530 -22.66 0.77 -16.57
N ASP A 531 -23.23 0.39 -17.72
CA ASP A 531 -22.98 1.07 -19.00
C ASP A 531 -23.59 2.49 -19.00
N ALA A 532 -24.80 2.65 -18.47
CA ALA A 532 -25.46 3.96 -18.37
C ALA A 532 -24.72 4.92 -17.42
N VAL A 533 -24.28 4.44 -16.25
CA VAL A 533 -23.48 5.21 -15.30
C VAL A 533 -22.13 5.58 -15.94
N GLY A 534 -21.48 4.64 -16.63
CA GLY A 534 -20.24 4.90 -17.38
C GLY A 534 -20.41 6.01 -18.42
N SER A 535 -21.50 5.97 -19.19
CA SER A 535 -21.87 7.04 -20.15
C SER A 535 -22.12 8.37 -19.44
N GLY A 536 -22.78 8.36 -18.28
CA GLY A 536 -22.98 9.54 -17.44
C GLY A 536 -21.67 10.18 -16.99
N ILE A 537 -20.75 9.37 -16.49
CA ILE A 537 -19.40 9.79 -16.07
C ILE A 537 -18.65 10.45 -17.22
N THR A 538 -18.71 9.86 -18.42
CA THR A 538 -18.07 10.42 -19.63
C THR A 538 -18.63 11.80 -19.95
N ARG A 539 -19.97 11.96 -20.00
CA ARG A 539 -20.62 13.24 -20.27
C ARG A 539 -20.28 14.32 -19.24
N LEU A 540 -20.21 13.96 -17.93
CA LEU A 540 -19.81 14.91 -16.89
C LEU A 540 -18.33 15.28 -17.01
N SER A 541 -17.47 14.32 -17.37
CA SER A 541 -16.05 14.58 -17.60
C SER A 541 -15.80 15.49 -18.80
N GLU A 542 -16.53 15.31 -19.91
CA GLU A 542 -16.51 16.21 -21.07
C GLU A 542 -16.98 17.63 -20.69
N ARG A 543 -17.97 17.73 -19.78
CA ARG A 543 -18.53 19.01 -19.34
C ARG A 543 -17.61 19.76 -18.40
N ALA A 544 -17.05 19.09 -17.38
CA ALA A 544 -16.38 19.73 -16.22
C ALA A 544 -14.94 19.21 -15.95
N GLY A 545 -14.47 18.25 -16.72
CA GLY A 545 -13.21 17.54 -16.48
C GLY A 545 -13.35 16.50 -15.37
N SER A 546 -12.34 15.64 -15.25
CA SER A 546 -12.26 14.65 -14.17
C SER A 546 -11.47 15.22 -12.98
N SER A 547 -11.88 14.89 -11.76
CA SER A 547 -11.13 15.22 -10.53
C SER A 547 -9.85 14.38 -10.39
N THR A 548 -9.74 13.25 -11.12
CA THR A 548 -8.62 12.30 -11.04
C THR A 548 -7.54 12.54 -12.09
N ASN A 549 -7.77 13.40 -13.08
CA ASN A 549 -6.77 13.70 -14.09
C ASN A 549 -5.76 14.72 -13.59
N LEU A 550 -4.54 14.26 -13.36
CA LEU A 550 -3.34 15.08 -13.03
C LEU A 550 -2.82 15.94 -14.20
N THR A 551 -3.57 16.08 -15.29
CA THR A 551 -3.15 16.91 -16.42
C THR A 551 -3.27 18.38 -16.06
N THR A 552 -2.19 19.14 -16.28
CA THR A 552 -2.11 20.59 -16.09
C THR A 552 -3.09 21.37 -16.98
N TYR A 553 -3.71 20.71 -17.97
CA TYR A 553 -4.59 21.30 -18.96
C TYR A 553 -6.00 20.68 -18.90
N ASP A 554 -6.97 21.48 -18.41
CA ASP A 554 -8.39 21.10 -18.41
C ASP A 554 -9.04 21.37 -19.78
N SER A 555 -9.20 20.33 -20.58
CA SER A 555 -9.81 20.41 -21.92
C SER A 555 -11.35 20.38 -21.91
N SER A 556 -11.99 20.26 -20.75
CA SER A 556 -13.45 20.22 -20.64
C SER A 556 -14.12 21.52 -21.12
N TYR A 557 -15.41 21.44 -21.45
CA TYR A 557 -16.17 22.60 -21.89
C TYR A 557 -16.11 23.77 -20.89
N ILE A 558 -16.33 23.50 -19.59
CA ILE A 558 -16.25 24.55 -18.57
C ILE A 558 -14.82 25.02 -18.38
N GLY A 559 -13.83 24.12 -18.43
CA GLY A 559 -12.41 24.47 -18.37
C GLY A 559 -12.00 25.43 -19.49
N GLN A 560 -12.47 25.20 -20.70
CA GLN A 560 -12.25 26.13 -21.84
C GLN A 560 -12.90 27.49 -21.58
N ARG A 561 -14.17 27.50 -21.08
CA ARG A 561 -14.88 28.74 -20.77
C ARG A 561 -14.21 29.56 -19.66
N ILE A 562 -13.64 28.90 -18.65
CA ILE A 562 -12.87 29.57 -17.60
C ILE A 562 -11.64 30.23 -18.20
N ARG A 563 -10.86 29.53 -19.01
CA ARG A 563 -9.69 30.12 -19.68
C ARG A 563 -10.01 31.32 -20.58
N ASP A 564 -11.11 31.23 -21.34
CA ASP A 564 -11.56 32.37 -22.15
C ASP A 564 -11.95 33.56 -21.27
N MET A 565 -12.52 33.28 -20.10
CA MET A 565 -12.86 34.32 -19.12
C MET A 565 -11.61 34.94 -18.50
N ASP A 566 -10.59 34.11 -18.17
CA ASP A 566 -9.30 34.58 -17.64
C ASP A 566 -8.62 35.54 -18.62
N LYS A 567 -8.59 35.19 -19.92
CA LYS A 567 -8.06 36.09 -20.96
C LYS A 567 -8.84 37.42 -21.05
N ARG A 568 -10.18 37.36 -20.91
CA ARG A 568 -11.00 38.60 -20.91
C ARG A 568 -10.74 39.44 -19.67
N ILE A 569 -10.52 38.81 -18.52
CA ILE A 569 -10.15 39.49 -17.28
C ILE A 569 -8.78 40.15 -17.45
N GLU A 570 -7.79 39.45 -17.95
CA GLU A 570 -6.45 40.00 -18.22
C GLU A 570 -6.50 41.22 -19.14
N ASN A 571 -7.19 41.13 -20.27
CA ASN A 571 -7.40 42.26 -21.18
C ASN A 571 -8.12 43.45 -20.51
N MET A 572 -9.11 43.16 -19.63
CA MET A 572 -9.83 44.18 -18.91
C MET A 572 -8.95 44.87 -17.86
N GLU A 573 -8.12 44.13 -17.14
CA GLU A 573 -7.15 44.69 -16.19
C GLU A 573 -6.15 45.63 -16.89
N GLU A 574 -5.62 45.22 -18.05
CA GLU A 574 -4.77 46.10 -18.86
C GLU A 574 -5.50 47.37 -19.32
N TYR A 575 -6.77 47.21 -19.70
CA TYR A 575 -7.61 48.37 -20.09
C TYR A 575 -7.80 49.31 -18.88
N LEU A 576 -8.10 48.80 -17.68
CA LEU A 576 -8.27 49.58 -16.47
C LEU A 576 -7.02 50.34 -16.09
N LEU A 577 -5.83 49.72 -16.22
CA LEU A 577 -4.55 50.42 -15.99
C LEU A 577 -4.38 51.61 -16.96
N ARG A 578 -4.73 51.46 -18.25
CA ARG A 578 -4.67 52.57 -19.23
C ARG A 578 -5.68 53.66 -18.90
N VAL A 579 -6.87 53.33 -18.42
CA VAL A 579 -7.91 54.29 -18.03
C VAL A 579 -7.50 55.08 -16.81
N GLU A 580 -6.94 54.38 -15.79
CA GLU A 580 -6.41 55.00 -14.58
C GLU A 580 -5.30 56.01 -14.90
N ASP A 581 -4.33 55.62 -15.74
CA ASP A 581 -3.24 56.51 -16.16
C ASP A 581 -3.77 57.72 -16.96
N ARG A 582 -4.82 57.53 -17.77
CA ARG A 582 -5.49 58.64 -18.48
C ARG A 582 -6.15 59.61 -17.49
N TYR A 583 -6.88 59.15 -16.48
CA TYR A 583 -7.46 60.00 -15.47
C TYR A 583 -6.41 60.77 -14.68
N TRP A 584 -5.36 60.12 -14.26
CA TRP A 584 -4.22 60.76 -13.61
C TRP A 584 -3.61 61.86 -14.46
N ARG A 585 -3.40 61.65 -15.77
CA ARG A 585 -2.87 62.67 -16.68
C ARG A 585 -3.83 63.84 -16.84
N GLN A 586 -5.13 63.57 -16.92
CA GLN A 586 -6.13 64.66 -17.03
C GLN A 586 -6.15 65.53 -15.78
N PHE A 587 -6.18 64.92 -14.57
CA PHE A 587 -6.16 65.67 -13.33
C PHE A 587 -4.84 66.39 -13.12
N THR A 588 -3.71 65.81 -13.43
CA THR A 588 -2.41 66.47 -13.35
C THR A 588 -2.33 67.69 -14.30
N ALA A 589 -2.87 67.58 -15.51
CA ALA A 589 -2.94 68.69 -16.44
C ALA A 589 -3.88 69.83 -15.91
N MET A 590 -5.01 69.47 -15.34
CA MET A 590 -5.95 70.44 -14.70
C MET A 590 -5.28 71.15 -13.52
N GLU A 591 -4.59 70.43 -12.61
CA GLU A 591 -3.86 71.02 -11.50
C GLU A 591 -2.78 72.04 -11.97
N LYS A 592 -2.02 71.67 -13.02
CA LYS A 592 -1.02 72.61 -13.61
C LYS A 592 -1.68 73.83 -14.20
N ALA A 593 -2.85 73.71 -14.85
CA ALA A 593 -3.59 74.84 -15.39
C ALA A 593 -4.11 75.73 -14.28
N LEU A 594 -4.64 75.17 -13.18
CA LEU A 594 -5.09 75.89 -12.00
C LEU A 594 -3.95 76.60 -11.29
N GLU A 595 -2.77 75.96 -11.16
CA GLU A 595 -1.56 76.58 -10.59
C GLU A 595 -1.12 77.78 -11.43
N GLN A 596 -1.15 77.67 -12.80
CA GLN A 596 -0.86 78.80 -13.71
C GLN A 596 -1.87 79.93 -13.57
N MET A 597 -3.16 79.63 -13.49
CA MET A 597 -4.20 80.62 -13.26
C MET A 597 -4.09 81.30 -11.93
N ASN A 598 -3.80 80.57 -10.82
CA ASN A 598 -3.57 81.14 -9.51
C ASN A 598 -2.33 82.03 -9.48
N SER A 599 -1.25 81.64 -10.15
CA SER A 599 -0.06 82.45 -10.32
C SER A 599 -0.33 83.71 -11.09
N GLN A 600 -1.09 83.64 -12.22
CA GLN A 600 -1.52 84.79 -12.98
C GLN A 600 -2.44 85.73 -12.18
N SER A 601 -3.37 85.19 -11.41
CA SER A 601 -4.28 85.93 -10.52
C SER A 601 -3.49 86.64 -9.42
N MET A 602 -2.52 85.98 -8.79
CA MET A 602 -1.64 86.61 -7.80
C MET A 602 -0.78 87.72 -8.45
N TRP A 603 -0.25 87.48 -9.64
CA TRP A 603 0.51 88.46 -10.37
C TRP A 603 -0.35 89.69 -10.73
N LEU A 604 -1.58 89.48 -11.23
CA LEU A 604 -2.55 90.53 -11.49
C LEU A 604 -2.94 91.32 -10.20
N SER A 605 -3.18 90.64 -9.09
CA SER A 605 -3.49 91.25 -7.82
C SER A 605 -2.31 92.08 -7.30
N GLN A 606 -1.10 91.65 -7.47
CA GLN A 606 0.11 92.41 -7.15
C GLN A 606 0.23 93.66 -8.06
N GLN A 607 -0.01 93.55 -9.36
CA GLN A 607 -0.01 94.70 -10.25
C GLN A 607 -1.12 95.72 -9.94
N LEU A 608 -2.31 95.25 -9.59
CA LEU A 608 -3.43 96.13 -9.15
C LEU A 608 -3.15 96.83 -7.84
N MET A 609 -2.41 96.22 -6.90
CA MET A 609 -1.93 96.86 -5.66
C MET A 609 -0.87 97.93 -5.92
N PHE A 610 -0.06 97.77 -6.97
CA PHE A 610 0.94 98.77 -7.37
C PHE A 610 0.35 99.99 -8.11
N TRP A 611 -0.89 99.90 -8.67
CA TRP A 611 -1.55 100.98 -9.40
C TRP A 611 -2.60 101.73 -8.56
N GLY A 612 -2.81 101.25 -7.32
CA GLY A 612 -3.80 101.83 -6.36
C GLY A 612 -3.19 102.70 -5.25
N ASN A 613 -1.91 103.12 -5.32
CA ASN A 613 -1.29 104.09 -4.41
C ASN A 613 -0.92 105.37 -5.15
#